data_5c9f301ec870b4628ca286bcee687922
#
_entry.id   5c9f301ec870b4628ca286bcee687922
#
_cell.length_a   1.000
_cell.length_b   1.000
_cell.length_c   1.000
_cell.angle_alpha   90.00
_cell.angle_beta   90.00
_cell.angle_gamma   90.00
#
_symmetry.space_group_name_H-M   'P 1'
#
loop_
_entity.id
_entity.type
_entity.pdbx_description
1 polymer ?
#
loop_
_entity_poly.entity_id
_entity_poly.type
_entity_poly.pdbx_seq_one_letter_code
_entity_poly.pdbx_strand_id
1 'polypeptide(L)'
;MNLITTGNAGTMESNDIMITVEPSDEGGVQVELTSSVYQQFGKQIISVIKETTAEYGVKNAVITAVDKGALDCTVRARVAAALTRAAQCHDYTWEVRQNV
;
A
#
# COMPACT_ATOMS: atom_id res chain seq x y z
N MET A 1 -1.68 -13.53 0.65
CA MET A 1 -2.41 -12.73 -0.37
C MET A 1 -1.64 -12.75 -1.66
N ASN A 2 -2.31 -13.08 -2.74
CA ASN A 2 -1.68 -13.11 -4.06
C ASN A 2 -2.10 -11.88 -4.86
N LEU A 3 -1.10 -11.12 -5.29
CA LEU A 3 -1.35 -9.96 -6.14
C LEU A 3 -1.45 -10.40 -7.59
N ILE A 4 -2.51 -10.01 -8.27
CA ILE A 4 -2.75 -10.40 -9.66
C ILE A 4 -2.85 -9.22 -10.62
N THR A 5 -2.94 -8.01 -10.12
CA THR A 5 -3.02 -6.81 -10.96
C THR A 5 -2.45 -5.63 -10.18
N THR A 6 -2.39 -4.49 -10.83
CA THR A 6 -1.98 -3.25 -10.18
C THR A 6 -3.16 -2.71 -9.38
N GLY A 7 -2.90 -2.33 -8.13
CA GLY A 7 -3.90 -1.70 -7.28
C GLY A 7 -3.39 -0.37 -6.78
N ASN A 8 -4.27 0.60 -6.63
CA ASN A 8 -3.87 1.87 -6.07
C ASN A 8 -4.93 2.43 -5.15
N ALA A 9 -4.52 3.35 -4.30
CA ALA A 9 -5.39 4.00 -3.33
C ALA A 9 -4.76 5.30 -2.88
N GLY A 10 -5.58 6.25 -2.49
CA GLY A 10 -5.13 7.52 -1.97
C GLY A 10 -5.22 8.64 -2.98
N THR A 11 -4.73 9.80 -2.59
CA THR A 11 -4.76 10.99 -3.42
C THR A 11 -3.45 11.76 -3.31
N MET A 12 -3.30 12.78 -4.13
CA MET A 12 -2.14 13.67 -4.12
C MET A 12 -2.41 14.93 -3.29
N GLU A 13 -3.49 14.95 -2.53
CA GLU A 13 -3.84 16.11 -1.72
C GLU A 13 -2.99 16.18 -0.45
N SER A 14 -2.97 17.36 0.17
CA SER A 14 -2.24 17.56 1.41
C SER A 14 -2.69 16.58 2.49
N ASN A 15 -1.73 16.07 3.23
CA ASN A 15 -1.92 15.12 4.34
C ASN A 15 -2.42 13.74 3.89
N ASP A 16 -2.29 13.43 2.60
CA ASP A 16 -2.63 12.11 2.09
C ASP A 16 -1.41 11.48 1.44
N ILE A 17 -1.57 10.25 1.00
CA ILE A 17 -0.53 9.50 0.29
C ILE A 17 -1.18 8.71 -0.82
N MET A 18 -0.56 8.69 -1.98
CA MET A 18 -1.00 7.86 -3.10
C MET A 18 -0.11 6.61 -3.14
N ILE A 19 -0.73 5.45 -3.04
CA ILE A 19 -0.04 4.17 -3.06
C ILE A 19 -0.41 3.41 -4.32
N THR A 20 0.60 2.91 -5.03
CA THR A 20 0.41 2.01 -6.17
C THR A 20 1.17 0.74 -5.89
N VAL A 21 0.48 -0.40 -5.95
CA VAL A 21 1.06 -1.72 -5.70
C VAL A 21 1.03 -2.50 -7.00
N GLU A 22 2.17 -3.05 -7.39
CA GLU A 22 2.28 -3.89 -8.58
C GLU A 22 2.81 -5.25 -8.18
N PRO A 23 2.26 -6.34 -8.76
CA PRO A 23 2.79 -7.67 -8.48
C PRO A 23 4.22 -7.79 -9.00
N SER A 24 5.01 -8.62 -8.32
CA SER A 24 6.38 -8.92 -8.73
C SER A 24 6.63 -10.39 -8.48
N ASP A 25 7.36 -11.03 -9.36
CA ASP A 25 7.66 -12.46 -9.21
C ASP A 25 8.80 -12.71 -8.23
N GLU A 26 9.61 -11.71 -7.98
CA GLU A 26 10.77 -11.87 -7.12
C GLU A 26 11.24 -10.51 -6.60
N GLY A 27 12.28 -10.54 -5.76
CA GLY A 27 12.89 -9.31 -5.27
C GLY A 27 12.37 -8.82 -3.93
N GLY A 28 11.41 -9.51 -3.35
CA GLY A 28 10.82 -9.08 -2.09
C GLY A 28 9.93 -7.87 -2.29
N VAL A 29 9.70 -7.13 -1.22
CA VAL A 29 8.89 -5.91 -1.27
C VAL A 29 9.83 -4.73 -1.49
N GLN A 30 9.67 -4.07 -2.64
CA GLN A 30 10.46 -2.90 -3.00
C GLN A 30 9.57 -1.67 -2.90
N VAL A 31 10.06 -0.65 -2.21
CA VAL A 31 9.28 0.58 -1.99
C VAL A 31 10.06 1.76 -2.57
N GLU A 32 9.39 2.50 -3.45
CA GLU A 32 9.91 3.75 -4.00
C GLU A 32 9.04 4.87 -3.44
N LEU A 33 9.64 5.71 -2.64
CA LEU A 33 8.91 6.77 -1.95
C LEU A 33 9.37 8.15 -2.41
N THR A 34 8.41 8.98 -2.78
CA THR A 34 8.60 10.41 -2.96
C THR A 34 7.76 11.09 -1.87
N SER A 35 8.38 11.92 -1.06
CA SER A 35 7.67 12.55 0.05
C SER A 35 8.14 13.99 0.23
N SER A 36 7.19 14.87 0.50
CA SER A 36 7.49 16.26 0.82
C SER A 36 8.20 16.41 2.17
N VAL A 37 8.16 15.36 3.00
CA VAL A 37 8.80 15.35 4.33
C VAL A 37 9.80 14.20 4.44
N TYR A 38 10.40 13.80 3.32
CA TYR A 38 11.25 12.61 3.25
C TYR A 38 12.40 12.63 4.25
N GLN A 39 13.10 13.76 4.38
CA GLN A 39 14.27 13.81 5.25
C GLN A 39 13.91 13.53 6.71
N GLN A 40 12.74 13.96 7.16
CA GLN A 40 12.31 13.78 8.54
C GLN A 40 11.62 12.44 8.75
N PHE A 41 10.77 12.03 7.80
CA PHE A 41 9.86 10.91 8.01
C PHE A 41 9.93 9.81 6.97
N GLY A 42 10.86 9.91 6.00
CA GLY A 42 10.94 8.93 4.91
C GLY A 42 11.11 7.50 5.41
N LYS A 43 12.02 7.28 6.36
CA LYS A 43 12.28 5.94 6.90
C LYS A 43 11.05 5.40 7.61
N GLN A 44 10.37 6.25 8.36
CA GLN A 44 9.16 5.87 9.08
C GLN A 44 8.06 5.45 8.11
N ILE A 45 7.85 6.24 7.05
CA ILE A 45 6.83 5.95 6.05
C ILE A 45 7.12 4.62 5.36
N ILE A 46 8.36 4.40 4.94
CA ILE A 46 8.77 3.14 4.31
C ILE A 46 8.56 1.97 5.26
N SER A 47 8.89 2.15 6.54
CA SER A 47 8.71 1.12 7.55
C SER A 47 7.24 0.73 7.70
N VAL A 48 6.34 1.73 7.76
CA VAL A 48 4.91 1.49 7.87
C VAL A 48 4.37 0.77 6.64
N ILE A 49 4.83 1.17 5.44
CA ILE A 49 4.43 0.52 4.19
C ILE A 49 4.84 -0.96 4.20
N LYS A 50 6.09 -1.23 4.53
CA LYS A 50 6.61 -2.61 4.53
C LYS A 50 5.95 -3.46 5.59
N GLU A 51 5.74 -2.89 6.77
CA GLU A 51 5.10 -3.59 7.87
C GLU A 51 3.67 -3.99 7.51
N THR A 52 2.92 -3.05 6.96
CA THR A 52 1.54 -3.31 6.54
C THR A 52 1.49 -4.38 5.45
N THR A 53 2.40 -4.28 4.47
CA THR A 53 2.47 -5.25 3.38
C THR A 53 2.74 -6.65 3.93
N ALA A 54 3.64 -6.76 4.89
CA ALA A 54 3.95 -8.05 5.53
C ALA A 54 2.77 -8.60 6.29
N GLU A 55 2.01 -7.74 6.97
CA GLU A 55 0.81 -8.15 7.73
C GLU A 55 -0.24 -8.78 6.80
N TYR A 56 -0.27 -8.34 5.55
CA TYR A 56 -1.20 -8.90 4.56
C TYR A 56 -0.64 -10.12 3.84
N GLY A 57 0.53 -10.60 4.27
CA GLY A 57 1.12 -11.82 3.71
C GLY A 57 1.68 -11.65 2.31
N VAL A 58 2.00 -10.44 1.90
CA VAL A 58 2.58 -10.19 0.59
C VAL A 58 4.10 -10.22 0.71
N LYS A 59 4.73 -11.10 -0.05
CA LYS A 59 6.17 -11.31 0.02
C LYS A 59 6.94 -10.63 -1.11
N ASN A 60 6.29 -10.41 -2.25
CA ASN A 60 6.93 -9.79 -3.40
C ASN A 60 5.99 -8.76 -4.00
N ALA A 61 6.46 -7.53 -4.14
CA ALA A 61 5.67 -6.47 -4.75
C ALA A 61 6.57 -5.26 -5.01
N VAL A 62 6.16 -4.45 -5.95
CA VAL A 62 6.75 -3.12 -6.14
C VAL A 62 5.70 -2.11 -5.72
N ILE A 63 6.04 -1.29 -4.74
CA ILE A 63 5.13 -0.29 -4.19
C ILE A 63 5.72 1.09 -4.46
N THR A 64 4.96 1.90 -5.17
CA THR A 64 5.31 3.28 -5.45
C THR A 64 4.41 4.16 -4.60
N ALA A 65 5.01 5.08 -3.87
CA ALA A 65 4.27 5.93 -2.94
C ALA A 65 4.65 7.40 -3.17
N VAL A 66 3.63 8.25 -3.22
CA VAL A 66 3.82 9.70 -3.26
C VAL A 66 3.12 10.26 -2.04
N ASP A 67 3.90 10.72 -1.08
CA ASP A 67 3.40 11.17 0.21
C ASP A 67 3.34 12.69 0.29
N LYS A 68 2.24 13.20 0.80
CA LYS A 68 2.02 14.63 1.01
C LYS A 68 1.79 14.94 2.49
N GLY A 69 2.45 14.18 3.38
CA GLY A 69 2.38 14.43 4.80
C GLY A 69 1.32 13.60 5.52
N ALA A 70 1.08 12.38 5.07
CA ALA A 70 0.09 11.51 5.69
C ALA A 70 0.54 11.02 7.07
N LEU A 71 -0.42 10.83 7.95
CA LEU A 71 -0.18 10.18 9.25
C LEU A 71 -0.01 8.68 9.03
N ASP A 72 0.62 7.99 10.00
CA ASP A 72 0.84 6.55 9.91
C ASP A 72 -0.43 5.77 9.65
N CYS A 73 -1.52 6.13 10.32
CA CYS A 73 -2.80 5.43 10.14
C CYS A 73 -3.34 5.60 8.72
N THR A 74 -3.11 6.76 8.11
CA THR A 74 -3.51 7.00 6.73
C THR A 74 -2.65 6.16 5.78
N VAL A 75 -1.35 6.09 6.03
CA VAL A 75 -0.45 5.25 5.23
C VAL A 75 -0.91 3.80 5.28
N ARG A 76 -1.19 3.27 6.47
CA ARG A 76 -1.68 1.89 6.63
C ARG A 76 -2.97 1.65 5.87
N ALA A 77 -3.91 2.56 5.99
CA ALA A 77 -5.21 2.42 5.33
C ALA A 77 -5.07 2.40 3.81
N ARG A 78 -4.21 3.28 3.26
CA ARG A 78 -4.01 3.33 1.82
C ARG A 78 -3.29 2.11 1.29
N VAL A 79 -2.27 1.62 2.02
CA VAL A 79 -1.55 0.41 1.62
C VAL A 79 -2.51 -0.78 1.65
N ALA A 80 -3.30 -0.92 2.70
CA ALA A 80 -4.27 -2.02 2.81
C ALA A 80 -5.27 -1.99 1.64
N ALA A 81 -5.79 -0.82 1.31
CA ALA A 81 -6.73 -0.68 0.20
C ALA A 81 -6.07 -1.03 -1.14
N ALA A 82 -4.84 -0.55 -1.36
CA ALA A 82 -4.14 -0.82 -2.61
C ALA A 82 -3.82 -2.30 -2.76
N LEU A 83 -3.37 -2.96 -1.68
CA LEU A 83 -3.09 -4.39 -1.69
C LEU A 83 -4.36 -5.19 -2.01
N THR A 84 -5.47 -4.84 -1.37
CA THR A 84 -6.74 -5.52 -1.59
C THR A 84 -7.18 -5.38 -3.05
N ARG A 85 -7.03 -4.21 -3.61
CA ARG A 85 -7.37 -3.99 -5.02
C ARG A 85 -6.44 -4.75 -5.95
N ALA A 86 -5.15 -4.81 -5.63
CA ALA A 86 -4.17 -5.55 -6.44
C ALA A 86 -4.43 -7.05 -6.40
N ALA A 87 -4.97 -7.56 -5.31
CA ALA A 87 -5.34 -8.97 -5.18
C ALA A 87 -6.74 -9.24 -5.74
N GLN A 88 -7.48 -8.19 -6.09
CA GLN A 88 -8.88 -8.28 -6.52
C GLN A 88 -9.72 -9.00 -5.48
N CYS A 89 -9.50 -8.67 -4.21
CA CYS A 89 -10.24 -9.27 -3.11
C CYS A 89 -11.58 -8.58 -2.94
N HIS A 90 -12.46 -8.82 -3.88
CA HIS A 90 -13.82 -8.32 -3.80
C HIS A 90 -14.78 -9.41 -3.33
N ASP A 91 -14.16 -10.50 -3.02
CA ASP A 91 -14.93 -11.60 -2.45
C ASP A 91 -15.30 -11.34 -1.03
N TYR A 92 -14.90 -10.35 -1.05
CA TYR A 92 -14.97 -10.00 0.11
C TYR A 92 -16.27 -9.82 0.58
N THR A 93 -15.50 -10.45 -0.54
CA THR A 93 -16.18 -10.57 -0.48
C THR A 93 -16.72 -10.85 -0.01
N TRP A 94 -16.59 -10.85 0.08
CA TRP A 94 -16.74 -10.91 0.06
C TRP A 94 -17.20 -11.17 0.71
N GLU A 95 -16.82 -11.12 0.86
CA GLU A 95 -16.95 -11.06 0.99
C GLU A 95 -17.51 -10.90 1.58
N VAL A 96 -17.58 -10.78 1.90
CA VAL A 96 -18.01 -10.43 1.91
C VAL A 96 -18.72 -10.32 2.27
N ARG A 97 -18.81 -10.13 2.32
CA ARG A 97 -19.26 -9.91 2.20
C ARG A 97 -19.94 -10.01 2.76
N GLN A 98 -19.65 -10.14 2.95
CA GLN A 98 -20.06 -10.04 3.05
C GLN A 98 -20.65 -9.81 3.50
N ASN A 99 -20.60 -9.83 3.76
CA ASN A 99 -21.01 -9.48 3.80
C ASN A 99 -21.58 -9.19 3.94
N VAL A 100 -21.41 -9.28 4.08
CA VAL A 100 -21.69 -9.03 3.78
C VAL A 100 -22.10 -8.82 3.85
#